data_30abc384d716b3017b8f03cea3093e78
#
_entry.id   30abc384d716b3017b8f03cea3093e78
#
_cell.length_a   1.000
_cell.length_b   1.000
_cell.length_c   1.000
_cell.angle_alpha   90.00
_cell.angle_beta   90.00
_cell.angle_gamma   90.00
#
_symmetry.space_group_name_H-M   'P 1'
#
loop_
_entity.id
_entity.type
_entity.pdbx_description
1 polymer ?
#
loop_
_entity_poly.entity_id
_entity_poly.type
_entity_poly.pdbx_seq_one_letter_code
_entity_poly.pdbx_strand_id
1 'polypeptide(L)'
;MEAVRTRRVEYRVLEALGERCGVVVCDPETDECAFRFRQDLEDFAGDEKDLLGGLLEQLRVYGSEMGGAALLRWMDENLSNFLRVSDPAQAMGIDLERTAQALYRKHVSSRVRQYETHLPLIPIELAAGGFGRDKAKLAEDWVEARVPGRRRLSEDLFLVRVQGRSMEPDIPDGSICVFRSYYGGSRKNGIFIVQRIATLDEGGEFTLKRYESSKEVRGDDWRHTRITMRPENPEYEDWDLREDERYVTIAEFVCVLEDPVHE
;
A
#
# COMPACT_ATOMS: atom_id res chain seq x y z
N MET A 1 11.79 -25.08 -0.43
CA MET A 1 12.15 -23.71 -0.05
C MET A 1 13.17 -23.24 -1.05
N GLU A 2 12.74 -22.48 -2.04
CA GLU A 2 13.65 -21.81 -2.97
C GLU A 2 14.41 -20.74 -2.19
N ALA A 3 15.73 -20.74 -2.29
CA ALA A 3 16.57 -19.71 -1.66
C ALA A 3 16.24 -18.37 -2.33
N VAL A 4 15.79 -17.43 -1.56
CA VAL A 4 15.53 -16.06 -2.03
C VAL A 4 16.86 -15.48 -2.53
N ARG A 5 16.97 -15.35 -3.86
CA ARG A 5 18.20 -14.91 -4.52
C ARG A 5 18.24 -13.38 -4.52
N THR A 6 19.15 -12.80 -3.75
CA THR A 6 19.43 -11.36 -3.84
C THR A 6 20.15 -11.04 -5.15
N ARG A 7 19.71 -9.96 -5.81
CA ARG A 7 20.30 -9.42 -7.04
C ARG A 7 21.01 -8.13 -6.77
N ARG A 8 22.04 -7.86 -7.55
CA ARG A 8 22.73 -6.58 -7.54
C ARG A 8 22.06 -5.65 -8.55
N VAL A 9 21.62 -4.50 -8.10
CA VAL A 9 20.97 -3.48 -8.93
C VAL A 9 21.79 -2.20 -8.95
N GLU A 10 21.70 -1.46 -10.04
CA GLU A 10 22.26 -0.12 -10.18
C GLU A 10 21.14 0.92 -10.03
N TYR A 11 21.41 2.02 -9.34
CA TYR A 11 20.42 3.07 -9.14
C TYR A 11 20.99 4.48 -9.27
N ARG A 12 20.09 5.41 -9.57
CA ARG A 12 20.32 6.85 -9.54
C ARG A 12 19.28 7.51 -8.65
N VAL A 13 19.68 8.59 -7.98
CA VAL A 13 18.78 9.49 -7.27
C VAL A 13 18.56 10.72 -8.13
N LEU A 14 17.31 11.11 -8.33
CA LEU A 14 16.92 12.30 -9.05
C LEU A 14 16.78 13.49 -8.11
N GLU A 15 17.21 14.64 -8.58
CA GLU A 15 17.12 15.92 -7.89
C GLU A 15 16.51 16.97 -8.80
N ALA A 16 15.50 17.69 -8.32
CA ALA A 16 14.91 18.86 -8.96
C ALA A 16 14.73 19.96 -7.91
N LEU A 17 14.85 21.20 -8.30
CA LEU A 17 14.65 22.37 -7.41
C LEU A 17 15.53 22.35 -6.15
N GLY A 18 16.69 21.70 -6.21
CA GLY A 18 17.63 21.55 -5.09
C GLY A 18 17.26 20.48 -4.06
N GLU A 19 16.21 19.70 -4.28
CA GLU A 19 15.79 18.60 -3.42
C GLU A 19 15.67 17.29 -4.21
N ARG A 20 15.83 16.16 -3.52
CA ARG A 20 15.67 14.83 -4.12
C ARG A 20 14.21 14.54 -4.40
N CYS A 21 13.91 14.13 -5.62
CA CYS A 21 12.54 13.94 -6.09
C CYS A 21 12.22 12.52 -6.56
N GLY A 22 13.21 11.64 -6.65
CA GLY A 22 12.95 10.28 -7.09
C GLY A 22 14.17 9.38 -7.08
N VAL A 23 13.94 8.10 -7.37
CA VAL A 23 14.98 7.11 -7.65
C VAL A 23 14.60 6.31 -8.89
N VAL A 24 15.62 5.94 -9.66
CA VAL A 24 15.55 5.01 -10.77
C VAL A 24 16.45 3.84 -10.43
N VAL A 25 15.94 2.63 -10.51
CA VAL A 25 16.67 1.39 -10.20
C VAL A 25 16.61 0.48 -11.39
N CYS A 26 17.73 -0.03 -11.84
CA CYS A 26 17.80 -0.92 -12.98
C CYS A 26 18.54 -2.22 -12.60
N ASP A 27 18.00 -3.34 -13.07
CA ASP A 27 18.62 -4.64 -12.92
C ASP A 27 19.53 -4.88 -14.15
N PRO A 28 20.85 -4.99 -13.99
CA PRO A 28 21.75 -5.20 -15.11
C PRO A 28 21.65 -6.61 -15.73
N GLU A 29 20.99 -7.58 -15.07
CA GLU A 29 20.80 -8.94 -15.60
C GLU A 29 19.54 -9.03 -16.49
N THR A 30 18.46 -8.35 -16.09
CA THR A 30 17.18 -8.38 -16.84
C THR A 30 16.97 -7.17 -17.73
N ASP A 31 17.75 -6.12 -17.55
CA ASP A 31 17.64 -4.81 -18.21
C ASP A 31 16.31 -4.08 -17.89
N GLU A 32 15.61 -4.53 -16.83
CA GLU A 32 14.36 -3.93 -16.34
C GLU A 32 14.65 -2.77 -15.40
N CYS A 33 13.70 -1.81 -15.34
CA CYS A 33 13.77 -0.65 -14.46
C CYS A 33 12.56 -0.58 -13.54
N ALA A 34 12.80 -0.07 -12.33
CA ALA A 34 11.76 0.39 -11.41
C ALA A 34 11.98 1.85 -11.04
N PHE A 35 10.88 2.57 -10.87
CA PHE A 35 10.87 4.01 -10.63
C PHE A 35 10.07 4.32 -9.38
N ARG A 36 10.60 5.21 -8.54
CA ARG A 36 9.84 5.81 -7.44
C ARG A 36 10.08 7.31 -7.44
N PHE A 37 9.02 8.07 -7.60
CA PHE A 37 9.03 9.51 -7.67
C PHE A 37 8.14 10.11 -6.58
N ARG A 38 8.42 11.36 -6.20
CA ARG A 38 7.55 12.11 -5.28
C ARG A 38 6.14 12.22 -5.88
N GLN A 39 5.15 12.03 -5.01
CA GLN A 39 3.73 12.15 -5.36
C GLN A 39 3.17 13.54 -5.02
N ASP A 40 3.84 14.25 -4.12
CA ASP A 40 3.47 15.58 -3.64
C ASP A 40 4.00 16.69 -4.57
N LEU A 41 3.94 16.48 -5.88
CA LEU A 41 4.50 17.42 -6.88
C LEU A 41 3.89 18.81 -6.79
N GLU A 42 2.63 18.95 -6.42
CA GLU A 42 1.95 20.24 -6.26
C GLU A 42 2.57 21.05 -5.13
N ASP A 43 2.84 20.41 -4.00
CA ASP A 43 3.48 21.04 -2.83
C ASP A 43 4.99 21.19 -3.01
N PHE A 44 5.60 20.31 -3.81
CA PHE A 44 7.04 20.28 -4.01
C PHE A 44 7.49 21.26 -5.10
N ALA A 45 6.83 21.23 -6.27
CA ALA A 45 7.24 21.96 -7.46
C ALA A 45 6.37 23.19 -7.77
N GLY A 46 5.24 23.35 -7.09
CA GLY A 46 4.37 24.52 -7.29
C GLY A 46 3.98 24.70 -8.76
N ASP A 47 4.35 25.86 -9.31
CA ASP A 47 4.05 26.20 -10.71
C ASP A 47 4.78 25.29 -11.73
N GLU A 48 5.85 24.61 -11.32
CA GLU A 48 6.67 23.76 -12.18
C GLU A 48 6.24 22.29 -12.13
N LYS A 49 5.15 21.96 -11.41
CA LYS A 49 4.67 20.59 -11.21
C LYS A 49 4.38 19.84 -12.51
N ASP A 50 3.76 20.52 -13.48
CA ASP A 50 3.39 19.89 -14.76
C ASP A 50 4.63 19.58 -15.60
N LEU A 51 5.63 20.49 -15.58
CA LEU A 51 6.90 20.25 -16.24
C LEU A 51 7.64 19.08 -15.60
N LEU A 52 7.76 19.09 -14.27
CA LEU A 52 8.44 18.01 -13.55
C LEU A 52 7.71 16.68 -13.73
N GLY A 53 6.39 16.66 -13.59
CA GLY A 53 5.57 15.46 -13.80
C GLY A 53 5.76 14.87 -15.19
N GLY A 54 5.75 15.72 -16.22
CA GLY A 54 6.00 15.30 -17.60
C GLY A 54 7.39 14.70 -17.81
N LEU A 55 8.43 15.29 -17.20
CA LEU A 55 9.80 14.75 -17.29
C LEU A 55 9.93 13.39 -16.57
N LEU A 56 9.34 13.25 -15.39
CA LEU A 56 9.37 12.00 -14.65
C LEU A 56 8.62 10.88 -15.38
N GLU A 57 7.49 11.18 -15.99
CA GLU A 57 6.75 10.22 -16.82
C GLU A 57 7.52 9.84 -18.08
N GLN A 58 8.18 10.79 -18.71
CA GLN A 58 9.04 10.52 -19.87
C GLN A 58 10.17 9.54 -19.55
N LEU A 59 10.75 9.62 -18.34
CA LEU A 59 11.76 8.64 -17.89
C LEU A 59 11.20 7.22 -17.82
N ARG A 60 9.93 7.03 -17.39
CA ARG A 60 9.27 5.72 -17.39
C ARG A 60 9.11 5.17 -18.80
N VAL A 61 8.63 6.01 -19.71
CA VAL A 61 8.49 5.65 -21.13
C VAL A 61 9.84 5.22 -21.70
N TYR A 62 10.88 6.01 -21.49
CA TYR A 62 12.22 5.69 -21.98
C TYR A 62 12.76 4.38 -21.36
N GLY A 63 12.51 4.14 -20.06
CA GLY A 63 12.90 2.87 -19.42
C GLY A 63 12.25 1.66 -20.06
N SER A 64 10.97 1.77 -20.44
CA SER A 64 10.26 0.68 -21.11
C SER A 64 10.67 0.49 -22.57
N GLU A 65 11.08 1.55 -23.27
CA GLU A 65 11.42 1.51 -24.69
C GLU A 65 12.87 1.11 -24.97
N MET A 66 13.82 1.60 -24.17
CA MET A 66 15.24 1.42 -24.45
C MET A 66 15.97 0.48 -23.49
N GLY A 67 15.31 0.07 -22.39
CA GLY A 67 15.91 -0.75 -21.33
C GLY A 67 16.76 0.03 -20.33
N GLY A 68 17.16 -0.63 -19.24
CA GLY A 68 17.78 0.01 -18.09
C GLY A 68 19.16 0.57 -18.36
N ALA A 69 20.03 -0.20 -19.01
CA ALA A 69 21.40 0.24 -19.28
C ALA A 69 21.47 1.42 -20.24
N ALA A 70 20.57 1.48 -21.22
CA ALA A 70 20.50 2.59 -22.15
C ALA A 70 19.86 3.82 -21.49
N LEU A 71 18.83 3.64 -20.65
CA LEU A 71 18.22 4.71 -19.88
C LEU A 71 19.24 5.39 -18.96
N LEU A 72 20.01 4.63 -18.17
CA LEU A 72 20.99 5.20 -17.23
C LEU A 72 22.04 6.05 -17.98
N ARG A 73 22.54 5.59 -19.11
CA ARG A 73 23.46 6.37 -19.94
C ARG A 73 22.80 7.64 -20.50
N TRP A 74 21.58 7.51 -20.99
CA TRP A 74 20.84 8.65 -21.50
C TRP A 74 20.61 9.71 -20.42
N MET A 75 20.31 9.29 -19.18
CA MET A 75 20.15 10.18 -18.04
C MET A 75 21.45 10.92 -17.70
N ASP A 76 22.57 10.21 -17.67
CA ASP A 76 23.91 10.81 -17.41
C ASP A 76 24.30 11.85 -18.46
N GLU A 77 23.88 11.66 -19.72
CA GLU A 77 24.20 12.55 -20.84
C GLU A 77 23.23 13.74 -20.99
N ASN A 78 21.97 13.58 -20.59
CA ASN A 78 20.91 14.53 -20.93
C ASN A 78 20.31 15.28 -19.74
N LEU A 79 20.43 14.74 -18.51
CA LEU A 79 19.88 15.37 -17.32
C LEU A 79 20.95 16.20 -16.60
N SER A 80 20.86 17.53 -16.67
CA SER A 80 21.90 18.38 -16.09
C SER A 80 21.43 19.70 -15.48
N ASN A 81 20.23 20.17 -15.81
CA ASN A 81 19.74 21.49 -15.39
C ASN A 81 18.59 21.40 -14.39
N PHE A 82 17.36 21.32 -14.89
CA PHE A 82 16.16 21.30 -14.08
C PHE A 82 16.00 19.98 -13.31
N LEU A 83 16.26 18.86 -13.98
CA LEU A 83 16.28 17.54 -13.40
C LEU A 83 17.72 16.99 -13.45
N ARG A 84 18.30 16.75 -12.30
CA ARG A 84 19.66 16.23 -12.15
C ARG A 84 19.65 14.79 -11.73
N VAL A 85 20.75 14.10 -12.01
CA VAL A 85 20.94 12.70 -11.65
C VAL A 85 22.20 12.55 -10.79
N SER A 86 22.14 11.70 -9.77
CA SER A 86 23.28 11.39 -8.91
C SER A 86 24.31 10.54 -9.65
N ASP A 87 25.54 10.47 -9.09
CA ASP A 87 26.51 9.48 -9.52
C ASP A 87 25.95 8.05 -9.42
N PRO A 88 26.49 7.10 -10.25
CA PRO A 88 26.13 5.69 -10.20
C PRO A 88 26.28 5.09 -8.80
N ALA A 89 25.25 4.40 -8.33
CA ALA A 89 25.27 3.69 -7.07
C ALA A 89 24.69 2.29 -7.20
N GLN A 90 25.01 1.41 -6.26
CA GLN A 90 24.60 0.02 -6.30
C GLN A 90 23.91 -0.38 -4.99
N ALA A 91 22.96 -1.31 -5.09
CA ALA A 91 22.28 -1.91 -3.96
C ALA A 91 22.07 -3.42 -4.18
N MET A 92 21.77 -4.11 -3.10
CA MET A 92 21.33 -5.50 -3.14
C MET A 92 19.83 -5.56 -2.83
N GLY A 93 19.08 -6.28 -3.64
CA GLY A 93 17.65 -6.45 -3.44
C GLY A 93 17.17 -7.82 -3.92
N ILE A 94 15.99 -8.20 -3.46
CA ILE A 94 15.33 -9.45 -3.85
C ILE A 94 14.41 -9.21 -5.04
N ASP A 95 13.77 -8.06 -5.01
CA ASP A 95 12.75 -7.61 -5.94
C ASP A 95 13.05 -6.16 -6.33
N LEU A 96 12.94 -5.84 -7.62
CA LEU A 96 13.33 -4.55 -8.16
C LEU A 96 12.47 -3.40 -7.59
N GLU A 97 11.16 -3.62 -7.52
CA GLU A 97 10.19 -2.67 -7.02
C GLU A 97 10.34 -2.39 -5.52
N ARG A 98 10.52 -3.46 -4.73
CA ARG A 98 10.80 -3.32 -3.29
C ARG A 98 12.12 -2.61 -3.03
N THR A 99 13.11 -2.88 -3.85
CA THR A 99 14.41 -2.20 -3.76
C THR A 99 14.29 -0.73 -4.09
N ALA A 100 13.55 -0.38 -5.16
CA ALA A 100 13.25 1.01 -5.50
C ALA A 100 12.51 1.73 -4.36
N GLN A 101 11.54 1.08 -3.74
CA GLN A 101 10.82 1.64 -2.60
C GLN A 101 11.74 1.87 -1.38
N ALA A 102 12.62 0.92 -1.08
CA ALA A 102 13.57 1.07 0.04
C ALA A 102 14.58 2.20 -0.20
N LEU A 103 15.08 2.32 -1.44
CA LEU A 103 16.00 3.39 -1.83
C LEU A 103 15.31 4.76 -1.85
N TYR A 104 14.06 4.81 -2.31
CA TYR A 104 13.24 6.02 -2.24
C TYR A 104 13.12 6.53 -0.81
N ARG A 105 12.73 5.68 0.13
CA ARG A 105 12.64 6.02 1.56
C ARG A 105 13.98 6.50 2.13
N LYS A 106 15.08 5.91 1.68
CA LYS A 106 16.42 6.25 2.14
C LYS A 106 16.92 7.60 1.62
N HIS A 107 16.61 7.93 0.38
CA HIS A 107 17.21 9.04 -0.35
C HIS A 107 16.27 10.21 -0.57
N VAL A 108 14.98 9.96 -0.77
CA VAL A 108 13.99 11.01 -1.03
C VAL A 108 13.27 11.31 0.28
N SER A 109 13.59 12.42 0.89
CA SER A 109 12.85 12.93 2.05
C SER A 109 11.53 13.52 1.57
N SER A 110 10.51 12.71 1.34
CA SER A 110 9.16 13.23 1.41
C SER A 110 8.95 13.72 2.84
N ARG A 111 8.57 14.97 3.04
CA ARG A 111 8.15 15.42 4.36
C ARG A 111 6.94 14.61 4.74
N VAL A 112 7.12 13.62 5.62
CA VAL A 112 6.01 12.85 6.15
C VAL A 112 5.01 13.81 6.79
N ARG A 113 3.90 14.05 6.11
CA ARG A 113 2.78 14.79 6.65
C ARG A 113 1.73 13.78 7.08
N GLN A 114 1.79 13.46 8.38
CA GLN A 114 0.89 12.50 9.01
C GLN A 114 -0.56 12.92 8.79
N TYR A 115 -1.37 12.02 8.22
CA TYR A 115 -2.79 12.22 7.91
C TYR A 115 -3.13 13.38 6.96
N GLU A 116 -2.12 13.98 6.33
CA GLU A 116 -2.31 14.91 5.22
C GLU A 116 -2.04 14.23 3.88
N THR A 117 -0.83 13.69 3.74
CA THR A 117 -0.39 12.97 2.54
C THR A 117 0.04 11.52 2.84
N HIS A 118 0.27 11.17 4.11
CA HIS A 118 0.76 9.87 4.52
C HIS A 118 -0.17 9.21 5.53
N LEU A 119 -0.34 7.90 5.39
CA LEU A 119 -1.05 7.05 6.35
C LEU A 119 -0.06 6.09 7.04
N PRO A 120 -0.31 5.76 8.31
CA PRO A 120 0.53 4.81 9.03
C PRO A 120 0.30 3.39 8.47
N LEU A 121 1.38 2.70 8.11
CA LEU A 121 1.38 1.27 7.83
C LEU A 121 1.52 0.52 9.15
N ILE A 122 0.55 -0.30 9.47
CA ILE A 122 0.43 -0.98 10.77
C ILE A 122 0.34 -2.50 10.53
N PRO A 123 1.06 -3.34 11.30
CA PRO A 123 0.82 -4.78 11.32
C PRO A 123 -0.64 -5.10 11.69
N ILE A 124 -1.21 -6.12 11.05
CA ILE A 124 -2.62 -6.46 11.25
C ILE A 124 -2.92 -6.82 12.71
N GLU A 125 -1.97 -7.44 13.40
CA GLU A 125 -2.07 -7.84 14.81
C GLU A 125 -2.18 -6.62 15.74
N LEU A 126 -1.44 -5.56 15.42
CA LEU A 126 -1.47 -4.32 16.18
C LEU A 126 -2.68 -3.46 15.87
N ALA A 127 -3.20 -3.53 14.63
CA ALA A 127 -4.44 -2.88 14.25
C ALA A 127 -5.61 -3.38 15.11
N ALA A 128 -5.62 -4.65 15.49
CA ALA A 128 -6.65 -5.29 16.29
C ALA A 128 -6.55 -5.02 17.80
N GLY A 129 -5.34 -4.99 18.34
CA GLY A 129 -5.11 -4.71 19.77
C GLY A 129 -5.30 -3.24 20.15
N GLY A 130 -5.53 -2.39 19.18
CA GLY A 130 -5.42 -0.93 19.30
C GLY A 130 -6.73 -0.15 19.25
N PHE A 131 -7.90 -0.73 19.63
CA PHE A 131 -9.11 0.08 19.80
C PHE A 131 -8.83 1.25 20.73
N GLY A 132 -8.80 2.48 20.17
CA GLY A 132 -8.53 3.71 20.91
C GLY A 132 -7.04 4.05 21.13
N ARG A 133 -6.09 3.26 20.63
CA ARG A 133 -4.67 3.63 20.65
C ARG A 133 -4.33 4.53 19.47
N ASP A 134 -3.43 5.47 19.73
CA ASP A 134 -2.83 6.32 18.71
C ASP A 134 -2.09 5.46 17.67
N LYS A 135 -2.69 5.32 16.50
CA LYS A 135 -2.16 4.52 15.39
C LYS A 135 -0.82 5.03 14.89
N ALA A 136 -0.57 6.33 15.06
CA ALA A 136 0.72 6.92 14.73
C ALA A 136 1.86 6.27 15.52
N LYS A 137 1.60 5.83 16.77
CA LYS A 137 2.60 5.14 17.61
C LYS A 137 2.80 3.66 17.25
N LEU A 138 1.87 3.07 16.50
CA LEU A 138 1.93 1.69 16.07
C LEU A 138 2.49 1.56 14.64
N ALA A 139 2.73 2.68 13.96
CA ALA A 139 3.20 2.68 12.60
C ALA A 139 4.62 2.12 12.50
N GLU A 140 4.78 1.09 11.68
CA GLU A 140 6.10 0.62 11.23
C GLU A 140 6.70 1.59 10.21
N ASP A 141 5.81 2.26 9.45
CA ASP A 141 6.17 3.20 8.40
C ASP A 141 5.03 4.17 8.12
N TRP A 142 5.35 5.30 7.47
CA TRP A 142 4.38 6.25 6.93
C TRP A 142 4.46 6.21 5.41
N VAL A 143 3.39 5.77 4.78
CA VAL A 143 3.33 5.59 3.33
C VAL A 143 2.43 6.65 2.73
N GLU A 144 2.93 7.30 1.68
CA GLU A 144 2.13 8.24 0.92
C GLU A 144 0.91 7.53 0.34
N ALA A 145 -0.27 8.14 0.53
CA ALA A 145 -1.53 7.51 0.18
C ALA A 145 -2.49 8.51 -0.47
N ARG A 146 -3.06 8.10 -1.59
CA ARG A 146 -4.21 8.78 -2.22
C ARG A 146 -5.43 7.89 -2.09
N VAL A 147 -6.46 8.42 -1.43
CA VAL A 147 -7.70 7.68 -1.24
C VAL A 147 -8.76 8.24 -2.18
N PRO A 148 -9.31 7.45 -3.11
CA PRO A 148 -10.31 7.89 -4.07
C PRO A 148 -11.49 8.61 -3.40
N GLY A 149 -11.90 9.76 -3.96
CA GLY A 149 -13.00 10.56 -3.44
C GLY A 149 -12.71 11.36 -2.16
N ARG A 150 -11.48 11.31 -1.63
CA ARG A 150 -11.09 12.10 -0.45
C ARG A 150 -10.01 13.12 -0.80
N ARG A 151 -10.25 14.38 -0.42
CA ARG A 151 -9.26 15.46 -0.55
C ARG A 151 -8.26 15.50 0.61
N ARG A 152 -8.62 14.94 1.76
CA ARG A 152 -7.79 14.88 2.96
C ARG A 152 -7.89 13.51 3.60
N LEU A 153 -6.79 13.07 4.13
CA LEU A 153 -6.70 11.88 4.95
C LEU A 153 -7.17 12.21 6.38
N SER A 154 -7.48 11.21 7.18
CA SER A 154 -7.97 11.36 8.54
C SER A 154 -7.39 10.29 9.45
N GLU A 155 -7.34 10.54 10.76
CA GLU A 155 -6.72 9.66 11.76
C GLU A 155 -7.42 8.31 11.93
N ASP A 156 -8.63 8.15 11.41
CA ASP A 156 -9.35 6.89 11.36
C ASP A 156 -8.86 5.97 10.25
N LEU A 157 -8.07 6.49 9.29
CA LEU A 157 -7.48 5.73 8.20
C LEU A 157 -6.10 5.20 8.58
N PHE A 158 -5.79 4.01 8.07
CA PHE A 158 -4.49 3.38 8.20
C PHE A 158 -4.27 2.35 7.10
N LEU A 159 -3.05 1.89 6.95
CA LEU A 159 -2.66 0.90 5.96
C LEU A 159 -2.33 -0.42 6.63
N VAL A 160 -2.69 -1.51 5.97
CA VAL A 160 -2.29 -2.86 6.32
C VAL A 160 -1.82 -3.56 5.06
N ARG A 161 -0.73 -4.34 5.17
CA ARG A 161 -0.34 -5.27 4.12
C ARG A 161 -1.17 -6.54 4.24
N VAL A 162 -1.99 -6.81 3.25
CA VAL A 162 -2.82 -8.02 3.18
C VAL A 162 -1.96 -9.19 2.72
N GLN A 163 -2.09 -10.33 3.38
CA GLN A 163 -1.44 -11.59 3.01
C GLN A 163 -2.50 -12.65 2.77
N GLY A 164 -2.26 -13.48 1.76
CA GLY A 164 -3.15 -14.56 1.37
C GLY A 164 -4.09 -14.22 0.21
N ARG A 165 -4.54 -15.24 -0.46
CA ARG A 165 -5.26 -15.18 -1.75
C ARG A 165 -6.79 -15.23 -1.62
N SER A 166 -7.32 -15.25 -0.39
CA SER A 166 -8.76 -15.45 -0.17
C SER A 166 -9.64 -14.29 -0.66
N MET A 167 -9.05 -13.14 -0.93
CA MET A 167 -9.75 -11.94 -1.43
C MET A 167 -9.40 -11.60 -2.88
N GLU A 168 -8.68 -12.48 -3.59
CA GLU A 168 -8.46 -12.35 -5.03
C GLU A 168 -9.75 -12.59 -5.82
N PRO A 169 -9.97 -11.93 -6.97
CA PRO A 169 -9.04 -11.00 -7.62
C PRO A 169 -9.09 -9.57 -7.09
N ASP A 170 -10.09 -9.20 -6.28
CA ASP A 170 -10.35 -7.83 -5.86
C ASP A 170 -9.21 -7.23 -5.02
N ILE A 171 -8.58 -8.08 -4.19
CA ILE A 171 -7.45 -7.69 -3.34
C ILE A 171 -6.34 -8.73 -3.53
N PRO A 172 -5.33 -8.43 -4.36
CA PRO A 172 -4.21 -9.34 -4.60
C PRO A 172 -3.37 -9.60 -3.35
N ASP A 173 -2.74 -10.78 -3.28
CA ASP A 173 -1.80 -11.12 -2.20
C ASP A 173 -0.64 -10.14 -2.14
N GLY A 174 -0.27 -9.71 -0.93
CA GLY A 174 0.81 -8.75 -0.67
C GLY A 174 0.43 -7.28 -0.86
N SER A 175 -0.79 -6.97 -1.29
CA SER A 175 -1.27 -5.60 -1.49
C SER A 175 -1.23 -4.79 -0.20
N ILE A 176 -0.89 -3.52 -0.31
CA ILE A 176 -1.12 -2.53 0.75
C ILE A 176 -2.52 -1.97 0.57
N CYS A 177 -3.35 -2.09 1.59
CA CYS A 177 -4.74 -1.65 1.55
C CYS A 177 -5.01 -0.56 2.57
N VAL A 178 -5.88 0.37 2.19
CA VAL A 178 -6.41 1.41 3.08
C VAL A 178 -7.58 0.84 3.85
N PHE A 179 -7.54 0.98 5.15
CA PHE A 179 -8.62 0.62 6.07
C PHE A 179 -9.08 1.83 6.87
N ARG A 180 -10.33 1.79 7.27
CA ARG A 180 -10.93 2.73 8.21
C ARG A 180 -11.32 2.00 9.49
N SER A 181 -10.95 2.57 10.64
CA SER A 181 -11.38 2.05 11.95
C SER A 181 -12.90 1.91 12.00
N TYR A 182 -13.36 0.75 12.45
CA TYR A 182 -14.79 0.48 12.57
C TYR A 182 -15.29 0.75 13.99
N TYR A 183 -16.13 1.77 14.13
CA TYR A 183 -16.73 2.17 15.42
C TYR A 183 -18.21 1.81 15.51
N GLY A 184 -18.74 1.08 14.54
CA GLY A 184 -20.13 0.71 14.45
C GLY A 184 -20.82 1.18 13.16
N GLY A 185 -22.06 0.74 12.94
CA GLY A 185 -22.84 1.04 11.75
C GLY A 185 -23.20 -0.19 10.94
N SER A 186 -23.67 0.03 9.70
CA SER A 186 -24.03 -1.06 8.79
C SER A 186 -22.78 -1.76 8.29
N ARG A 187 -22.78 -3.10 8.32
CA ARG A 187 -21.72 -3.93 7.75
C ARG A 187 -22.12 -4.54 6.41
N LYS A 188 -23.33 -4.29 5.96
CA LYS A 188 -23.91 -4.97 4.79
C LYS A 188 -23.02 -4.81 3.56
N ASN A 189 -22.57 -5.94 3.00
CA ASN A 189 -21.73 -6.05 1.82
C ASN A 189 -20.35 -5.38 1.93
N GLY A 190 -19.94 -4.90 3.10
CA GLY A 190 -18.61 -4.35 3.33
C GLY A 190 -17.57 -5.44 3.50
N ILE A 191 -16.31 -5.12 3.19
CA ILE A 191 -15.17 -5.98 3.47
C ILE A 191 -14.51 -5.48 4.76
N PHE A 192 -14.22 -6.39 5.69
CA PHE A 192 -13.73 -6.04 7.02
C PHE A 192 -12.56 -6.90 7.44
N ILE A 193 -11.64 -6.29 8.18
CA ILE A 193 -10.72 -7.06 9.05
C ILE A 193 -11.54 -7.53 10.25
N VAL A 194 -11.55 -8.83 10.45
CA VAL A 194 -12.27 -9.50 11.53
C VAL A 194 -11.30 -10.34 12.32
N GLN A 195 -11.39 -10.25 13.64
CA GLN A 195 -10.67 -11.11 14.56
C GLN A 195 -11.61 -12.18 15.11
N ARG A 196 -11.26 -13.45 14.92
CA ARG A 196 -11.92 -14.58 15.57
C ARG A 196 -11.31 -14.78 16.96
N ILE A 197 -12.14 -14.76 17.98
CA ILE A 197 -11.70 -14.99 19.37
C ILE A 197 -11.93 -16.47 19.70
N ALA A 198 -10.86 -17.28 19.66
CA ALA A 198 -10.97 -18.71 19.94
C ALA A 198 -11.00 -18.99 21.44
N THR A 199 -10.04 -18.50 22.22
CA THR A 199 -9.97 -18.57 23.70
C THR A 199 -9.21 -17.37 24.23
N LEU A 200 -9.30 -17.12 25.56
CA LEU A 200 -8.67 -15.95 26.20
C LEU A 200 -7.12 -15.97 26.15
N ASP A 201 -6.51 -17.13 25.92
CA ASP A 201 -5.04 -17.33 25.97
C ASP A 201 -4.40 -17.52 24.59
N GLU A 202 -5.17 -17.74 23.53
CA GLU A 202 -4.66 -17.87 22.17
C GLU A 202 -4.98 -16.59 21.40
N GLY A 203 -3.96 -15.91 20.91
CA GLY A 203 -4.13 -14.74 20.04
C GLY A 203 -5.10 -15.08 18.89
N GLY A 204 -6.13 -14.27 18.72
CA GLY A 204 -7.18 -14.54 17.74
C GLY A 204 -6.64 -14.50 16.30
N GLU A 205 -7.22 -15.31 15.44
CA GLU A 205 -6.92 -15.33 14.01
C GLU A 205 -7.54 -14.08 13.33
N PHE A 206 -6.72 -13.36 12.55
CA PHE A 206 -7.17 -12.21 11.77
C PHE A 206 -7.46 -12.64 10.35
N THR A 207 -8.58 -12.18 9.82
CA THR A 207 -8.94 -12.46 8.43
C THR A 207 -9.63 -11.25 7.79
N LEU A 208 -9.48 -11.14 6.48
CA LEU A 208 -10.19 -10.16 5.65
C LEU A 208 -11.29 -10.90 4.91
N LYS A 209 -12.53 -10.46 5.07
CA LYS A 209 -13.70 -11.10 4.45
C LYS A 209 -14.80 -10.09 4.16
N ARG A 210 -15.65 -10.42 3.19
CA ARG A 210 -16.92 -9.72 2.95
C ARG A 210 -17.95 -10.16 3.98
N TYR A 211 -18.59 -9.20 4.61
CA TYR A 211 -19.65 -9.44 5.59
C TYR A 211 -21.00 -9.55 4.90
N GLU A 212 -21.65 -10.67 5.04
CA GLU A 212 -23.03 -10.89 4.63
C GLU A 212 -23.88 -11.29 5.83
N SER A 213 -25.12 -10.79 5.90
CA SER A 213 -26.07 -11.21 6.92
C SER A 213 -27.48 -11.27 6.36
N SER A 214 -28.17 -12.33 6.70
CA SER A 214 -29.60 -12.46 6.53
C SER A 214 -30.32 -12.08 7.81
N LYS A 215 -31.47 -11.40 7.67
CA LYS A 215 -32.31 -10.98 8.79
C LYS A 215 -33.69 -11.61 8.63
N GLU A 216 -34.22 -12.16 9.72
CA GLU A 216 -35.62 -12.52 9.80
C GLU A 216 -36.35 -11.47 10.63
N VAL A 217 -37.48 -10.98 10.09
CA VAL A 217 -38.34 -10.00 10.77
C VAL A 217 -39.55 -10.79 11.28
N ARG A 218 -39.79 -10.80 12.59
CA ARG A 218 -40.99 -11.36 13.22
C ARG A 218 -41.66 -10.25 14.02
N GLY A 219 -42.71 -9.64 13.43
CA GLY A 219 -43.38 -8.49 14.01
C GLY A 219 -42.46 -7.27 14.08
N ASP A 220 -42.39 -6.64 15.27
CA ASP A 220 -41.48 -5.48 15.52
C ASP A 220 -40.04 -5.87 15.89
N ASP A 221 -39.77 -7.17 16.11
CA ASP A 221 -38.44 -7.69 16.41
C ASP A 221 -37.73 -8.19 15.15
N TRP A 222 -36.44 -7.91 15.07
CA TRP A 222 -35.56 -8.46 14.04
C TRP A 222 -34.37 -9.20 14.66
N ARG A 223 -33.98 -10.32 14.06
CA ARG A 223 -32.77 -11.06 14.44
C ARG A 223 -31.93 -11.37 13.21
N HIS A 224 -30.62 -11.36 13.40
CA HIS A 224 -29.74 -11.97 12.38
C HIS A 224 -29.94 -13.48 12.45
N THR A 225 -30.36 -14.09 11.34
CA THR A 225 -30.53 -15.54 11.25
C THR A 225 -29.25 -16.24 10.80
N ARG A 226 -28.41 -15.53 10.07
CA ARG A 226 -27.12 -16.04 9.59
C ARG A 226 -26.19 -14.87 9.35
N ILE A 227 -24.93 -15.02 9.78
CA ILE A 227 -23.81 -14.14 9.46
C ILE A 227 -22.78 -14.98 8.77
N THR A 228 -22.39 -14.58 7.56
CA THR A 228 -21.42 -15.28 6.74
C THR A 228 -20.27 -14.32 6.42
N MET A 229 -19.05 -14.76 6.66
CA MET A 229 -17.83 -14.10 6.24
C MET A 229 -17.34 -14.75 4.95
N ARG A 230 -17.54 -14.07 3.83
CA ARG A 230 -17.29 -14.61 2.49
C ARG A 230 -15.93 -14.17 1.96
N PRO A 231 -15.11 -15.09 1.45
CA PRO A 231 -13.96 -14.76 0.60
C PRO A 231 -14.44 -14.27 -0.77
N GLU A 232 -13.65 -13.44 -1.47
CA GLU A 232 -13.88 -13.12 -2.88
C GLU A 232 -13.41 -14.24 -3.81
N ASN A 233 -12.38 -14.98 -3.39
CA ASN A 233 -11.84 -16.10 -4.15
C ASN A 233 -12.68 -17.38 -3.91
N PRO A 234 -13.32 -17.93 -4.95
CA PRO A 234 -14.20 -19.11 -4.83
C PRO A 234 -13.47 -20.41 -4.47
N GLU A 235 -12.14 -20.42 -4.48
CA GLU A 235 -11.34 -21.58 -4.02
C GLU A 235 -11.35 -21.70 -2.48
N TYR A 236 -11.83 -20.68 -1.76
CA TYR A 236 -11.89 -20.64 -0.31
C TYR A 236 -13.34 -20.78 0.17
N GLU A 237 -13.51 -21.46 1.30
CA GLU A 237 -14.83 -21.70 1.87
C GLU A 237 -15.39 -20.46 2.61
N ASP A 238 -16.70 -20.32 2.57
CA ASP A 238 -17.44 -19.37 3.38
C ASP A 238 -17.29 -19.74 4.87
N TRP A 239 -17.13 -18.74 5.71
CA TRP A 239 -17.14 -18.92 7.16
C TRP A 239 -18.47 -18.45 7.73
N ASP A 240 -19.34 -19.41 8.05
CA ASP A 240 -20.60 -19.16 8.75
C ASP A 240 -20.34 -19.04 10.25
N LEU A 241 -20.69 -17.89 10.82
CA LEU A 241 -20.55 -17.65 12.25
C LEU A 241 -21.62 -18.44 13.01
N ARG A 242 -21.17 -19.24 13.96
CA ARG A 242 -22.03 -19.97 14.90
C ARG A 242 -22.43 -19.07 16.08
N GLU A 243 -23.52 -19.39 16.75
CA GLU A 243 -24.03 -18.61 17.89
C GLU A 243 -23.04 -18.55 19.09
N ASP A 244 -22.16 -19.53 19.20
CA ASP A 244 -21.13 -19.65 20.24
C ASP A 244 -19.79 -19.00 19.84
N GLU A 245 -19.62 -18.63 18.58
CA GLU A 245 -18.40 -17.99 18.10
C GLU A 245 -18.38 -16.48 18.38
N ARG A 246 -17.26 -16.03 18.94
CA ARG A 246 -17.04 -14.59 19.16
C ARG A 246 -16.10 -14.03 18.12
N TYR A 247 -16.46 -12.86 17.61
CA TYR A 247 -15.62 -12.12 16.70
C TYR A 247 -15.70 -10.62 16.97
N VAL A 248 -14.65 -9.91 16.55
CA VAL A 248 -14.58 -8.46 16.60
C VAL A 248 -14.31 -7.95 15.20
N THR A 249 -15.13 -7.01 14.75
CA THR A 249 -14.88 -6.24 13.52
C THR A 249 -13.95 -5.08 13.85
N ILE A 250 -12.80 -5.06 13.23
CA ILE A 250 -11.71 -4.12 13.55
C ILE A 250 -11.74 -2.90 12.66
N ALA A 251 -11.77 -3.14 11.35
CA ALA A 251 -11.70 -2.08 10.38
C ALA A 251 -12.42 -2.45 9.09
N GLU A 252 -12.91 -1.44 8.41
CA GLU A 252 -13.54 -1.53 7.09
C GLU A 252 -12.51 -1.25 6.00
N PHE A 253 -12.49 -2.07 4.99
CA PHE A 253 -11.70 -1.87 3.78
C PHE A 253 -12.22 -0.66 3.00
N VAL A 254 -11.30 0.17 2.52
CA VAL A 254 -11.62 1.36 1.72
C VAL A 254 -11.20 1.16 0.26
N CYS A 255 -9.95 0.83 0.03
CA CYS A 255 -9.41 0.55 -1.30
C CYS A 255 -8.06 -0.17 -1.19
N VAL A 256 -7.63 -0.81 -2.26
CA VAL A 256 -6.22 -1.16 -2.46
C VAL A 256 -5.48 0.14 -2.69
N LEU A 257 -4.35 0.33 -2.02
CA LEU A 257 -3.47 1.42 -2.33
C LEU A 257 -2.77 1.06 -3.64
N GLU A 258 -3.24 1.67 -4.71
CA GLU A 258 -2.57 1.54 -5.99
C GLU A 258 -1.14 2.01 -5.84
N ASP A 259 -0.21 1.16 -6.21
CA ASP A 259 1.16 1.63 -6.40
C ASP A 259 1.06 2.72 -7.47
N PRO A 260 1.62 3.91 -7.24
CA PRO A 260 1.53 5.02 -8.22
C PRO A 260 2.22 4.73 -9.57
N VAL A 261 2.39 3.47 -9.91
CA VAL A 261 3.14 2.94 -11.06
C VAL A 261 2.23 2.37 -12.17
N HIS A 262 0.90 2.36 -12.00
CA HIS A 262 0.01 1.74 -12.98
C HIS A 262 -1.10 2.68 -13.49
N GLU A 263 -0.75 3.93 -13.85
CA GLU A 263 -1.49 4.72 -14.84
C GLU A 263 -0.54 5.37 -15.82
#